data_b04db5e11057dd21c9680fbcd898b23b
#
_entry.id   b04db5e11057dd21c9680fbcd898b23b
#
_cell.length_a   1.000
_cell.length_b   1.000
_cell.length_c   1.000
_cell.angle_alpha   90.00
_cell.angle_beta   90.00
_cell.angle_gamma   90.00
#
_symmetry.space_group_name_H-M   'P 1'
#
loop_
_entity.id
_entity.type
_entity.pdbx_description
1 polymer ?
#
loop_
_entity_poly.entity_id
_entity_poly.type
_entity_poly.pdbx_seq_one_letter_code
_entity_poly.pdbx_strand_id
1 'polypeptide(L)'
;MEQEIIHDIFFSYRHGNSSGDARALHERLKNLYEISFDVENIYSGELPDILYKRIDECTDFIIFVAKDTFDRTLNSLDDKDDWVRIELAYALKCNKNVIPIKVRIDDFPRNLPPDIAQICHKSGPKYDDYYFDAFVEKLRNYFLKSKAKPTYDFEEYIPVEKRKVKNAAEYRETILQSFSPIDLLR
;
A
#
# COMPACT_ATOMS: atom_id res chain seq x y z
N MET A 1 -6.16 18.75 17.14
CA MET A 1 -7.07 17.61 16.90
C MET A 1 -6.20 16.52 16.30
N GLU A 2 -6.15 15.35 16.93
CA GLU A 2 -5.47 14.19 16.32
C GLU A 2 -6.29 13.79 15.09
N GLN A 3 -5.62 13.65 13.94
CA GLN A 3 -6.26 13.15 12.72
C GLN A 3 -6.53 11.66 12.93
N GLU A 4 -7.75 11.24 12.62
CA GLU A 4 -8.11 9.82 12.65
C GLU A 4 -7.41 9.10 11.50
N ILE A 5 -6.62 8.07 11.80
CA ILE A 5 -5.97 7.24 10.79
C ILE A 5 -6.99 6.18 10.35
N ILE A 6 -7.45 6.28 9.10
CA ILE A 6 -8.42 5.36 8.48
C ILE A 6 -7.71 4.35 7.57
N HIS A 7 -6.60 4.79 6.96
CA HIS A 7 -5.80 3.95 6.08
C HIS A 7 -4.39 3.76 6.65
N ASP A 8 -3.87 2.55 6.56
CA ASP A 8 -2.49 2.28 6.93
C ASP A 8 -1.53 2.88 5.89
N ILE A 9 -1.83 2.66 4.61
CA ILE A 9 -0.93 2.95 3.50
C ILE A 9 -1.68 3.66 2.38
N PHE A 10 -1.07 4.71 1.82
CA PHE A 10 -1.49 5.33 0.57
C PHE A 10 -0.52 4.94 -0.55
N PHE A 11 -1.04 4.48 -1.70
CA PHE A 11 -0.24 4.17 -2.88
C PHE A 11 -0.35 5.28 -3.92
N SER A 12 0.81 5.84 -4.27
CA SER A 12 0.97 6.80 -5.38
C SER A 12 1.78 6.14 -6.50
N TYR A 13 1.27 6.17 -7.72
CA TYR A 13 1.96 5.62 -8.89
C TYR A 13 1.48 6.28 -10.17
N ARG A 14 2.33 6.28 -11.19
CA ARG A 14 1.95 6.71 -12.54
C ARG A 14 1.33 5.55 -13.31
N HIS A 15 0.17 5.76 -13.90
CA HIS A 15 -0.40 4.81 -14.85
C HIS A 15 0.59 4.58 -15.99
N GLY A 16 0.89 3.30 -16.29
CA GLY A 16 1.89 2.91 -17.26
C GLY A 16 2.85 1.88 -16.69
N ASN A 17 4.14 2.23 -16.61
CA ASN A 17 5.22 1.27 -16.30
C ASN A 17 5.23 0.72 -14.87
N SER A 18 4.53 1.34 -13.92
CA SER A 18 4.49 0.89 -12.51
C SER A 18 3.13 0.38 -12.05
N SER A 19 2.10 0.44 -12.89
CA SER A 19 0.73 0.01 -12.51
C SER A 19 0.65 -1.46 -12.12
N GLY A 20 1.33 -2.33 -12.86
CA GLY A 20 1.38 -3.77 -12.58
C GLY A 20 2.07 -4.08 -11.25
N ASP A 21 3.19 -3.40 -10.98
CA ASP A 21 3.99 -3.57 -9.77
C ASP A 21 3.21 -3.08 -8.53
N ALA A 22 2.53 -1.93 -8.67
CA ALA A 22 1.68 -1.38 -7.61
C ALA A 22 0.51 -2.32 -7.29
N ARG A 23 -0.14 -2.88 -8.33
CA ARG A 23 -1.23 -3.85 -8.16
C ARG A 23 -0.76 -5.14 -7.52
N ALA A 24 0.40 -5.68 -7.94
CA ALA A 24 0.98 -6.89 -7.33
C ALA A 24 1.25 -6.70 -5.83
N LEU A 25 1.84 -5.55 -5.47
CA LEU A 25 2.08 -5.23 -4.06
C LEU A 25 0.78 -5.02 -3.28
N HIS A 26 -0.22 -4.34 -3.87
CA HIS A 26 -1.53 -4.18 -3.27
C HIS A 26 -2.18 -5.54 -2.95
N GLU A 27 -2.24 -6.45 -3.93
CA GLU A 27 -2.80 -7.79 -3.75
C GLU A 27 -2.11 -8.58 -2.62
N ARG A 28 -0.81 -8.38 -2.45
CA ARG A 28 -0.03 -9.05 -1.40
C ARG A 28 -0.26 -8.49 0.00
N LEU A 29 -0.58 -7.18 0.08
CA LEU A 29 -0.70 -6.46 1.36
C LEU A 29 -2.15 -6.22 1.83
N LYS A 30 -3.15 -6.24 0.94
CA LYS A 30 -4.53 -5.84 1.22
C LYS A 30 -5.22 -6.58 2.37
N ASN A 31 -4.80 -7.80 2.67
CA ASN A 31 -5.33 -8.56 3.80
C ASN A 31 -4.67 -8.22 5.14
N LEU A 32 -3.55 -7.51 5.09
CA LEU A 32 -2.73 -7.15 6.26
C LEU A 32 -2.85 -5.67 6.63
N TYR A 33 -3.21 -4.82 5.65
CA TYR A 33 -3.26 -3.37 5.82
C TYR A 33 -4.48 -2.79 5.13
N GLU A 34 -5.02 -1.69 5.67
CA GLU A 34 -5.97 -0.85 4.95
C GLU A 34 -5.20 0.04 3.98
N ILE A 35 -5.41 -0.18 2.67
CA ILE A 35 -4.65 0.50 1.62
C ILE A 35 -5.56 1.40 0.81
N SER A 36 -5.27 2.71 0.78
CA SER A 36 -5.84 3.62 -0.19
C SER A 36 -5.13 3.41 -1.52
N PHE A 37 -5.80 2.75 -2.46
CA PHE A 37 -5.27 2.37 -3.76
C PHE A 37 -6.24 2.78 -4.84
N ASP A 38 -5.71 3.35 -5.92
CA ASP A 38 -6.43 3.73 -7.13
C ASP A 38 -7.60 4.71 -6.94
N VAL A 39 -7.35 5.96 -7.25
CA VAL A 39 -8.33 7.06 -7.14
C VAL A 39 -9.08 7.27 -8.46
N GLU A 40 -9.03 6.33 -9.43
CA GLU A 40 -9.70 6.46 -10.73
C GLU A 40 -11.22 6.73 -10.66
N ASN A 41 -11.85 6.48 -9.52
CA ASN A 41 -13.30 6.67 -9.34
C ASN A 41 -13.69 8.06 -8.83
N ILE A 42 -12.79 9.04 -8.77
CA ILE A 42 -13.14 10.40 -8.36
C ILE A 42 -13.48 11.22 -9.61
N TYR A 43 -14.69 11.09 -10.09
CA TYR A 43 -15.20 11.77 -11.30
C TYR A 43 -15.89 13.13 -11.04
N SER A 44 -15.86 13.68 -9.83
CA SER A 44 -16.52 14.95 -9.54
C SER A 44 -15.53 16.00 -8.99
N GLY A 45 -15.62 17.22 -9.46
CA GLY A 45 -14.74 18.39 -9.33
C GLY A 45 -14.17 18.83 -7.97
N GLU A 46 -14.23 17.96 -6.94
CA GLU A 46 -13.66 18.17 -5.60
C GLU A 46 -12.41 17.32 -5.36
N LEU A 47 -11.72 16.94 -6.42
CA LEU A 47 -10.56 16.03 -6.44
C LEU A 47 -9.45 16.35 -5.44
N PRO A 48 -8.96 17.60 -5.31
CA PRO A 48 -7.83 17.88 -4.41
C PRO A 48 -8.15 17.62 -2.94
N ASP A 49 -9.35 17.99 -2.48
CA ASP A 49 -9.71 17.90 -1.06
C ASP A 49 -9.85 16.43 -0.61
N ILE A 50 -10.45 15.58 -1.45
CA ILE A 50 -10.58 14.15 -1.17
C ILE A 50 -9.21 13.48 -1.15
N LEU A 51 -8.32 13.85 -2.08
CA LEU A 51 -6.97 13.33 -2.17
C LEU A 51 -6.15 13.70 -0.93
N TYR A 52 -6.16 14.97 -0.55
CA TYR A 52 -5.46 15.46 0.63
C TYR A 52 -5.97 14.77 1.89
N LYS A 53 -7.29 14.63 2.01
CA LYS A 53 -7.90 13.92 3.13
C LYS A 53 -7.39 12.47 3.23
N ARG A 54 -7.35 11.72 2.13
CA ARG A 54 -6.85 10.33 2.12
C ARG A 54 -5.37 10.25 2.50
N ILE A 55 -4.55 11.20 2.04
CA ILE A 55 -3.15 11.28 2.46
C ILE A 55 -3.06 11.63 3.95
N ASP A 56 -3.89 12.54 4.44
CA ASP A 56 -3.93 12.88 5.87
C ASP A 56 -4.33 11.70 6.74
N GLU A 57 -5.22 10.86 6.27
CA GLU A 57 -5.73 9.67 6.96
C GLU A 57 -4.79 8.45 6.87
N CYS A 58 -3.65 8.53 6.18
CA CYS A 58 -2.68 7.44 6.11
C CYS A 58 -1.47 7.66 7.01
N THR A 59 -0.82 6.56 7.41
CA THR A 59 0.45 6.55 8.14
C THR A 59 1.63 6.52 7.17
N ASP A 60 1.59 5.60 6.21
CA ASP A 60 2.65 5.36 5.24
C ASP A 60 2.21 5.82 3.85
N PHE A 61 3.10 6.52 3.14
CA PHE A 61 2.91 6.95 1.77
C PHE A 61 3.93 6.25 0.88
N ILE A 62 3.47 5.27 0.10
CA ILE A 62 4.32 4.55 -0.85
C ILE A 62 4.18 5.19 -2.23
N ILE A 63 5.33 5.53 -2.84
CA ILE A 63 5.38 5.98 -4.22
C ILE A 63 6.22 5.04 -5.08
N PHE A 64 5.63 4.57 -6.18
CA PHE A 64 6.34 3.75 -7.17
C PHE A 64 7.05 4.65 -8.16
N VAL A 65 8.38 4.58 -8.16
CA VAL A 65 9.24 5.43 -9.00
C VAL A 65 9.84 4.58 -10.11
N ALA A 66 9.25 4.68 -11.30
CA ALA A 66 9.74 4.13 -12.55
C ALA A 66 10.38 5.24 -13.40
N LYS A 67 10.89 4.88 -14.57
CA LYS A 67 11.57 5.80 -15.48
C LYS A 67 10.71 7.00 -15.88
N ASP A 68 9.41 6.80 -16.08
CA ASP A 68 8.44 7.78 -16.57
C ASP A 68 7.65 8.49 -15.47
N THR A 69 7.88 8.15 -14.20
CA THR A 69 7.08 8.68 -13.08
C THR A 69 7.07 10.20 -13.04
N PHE A 70 8.21 10.83 -13.33
CA PHE A 70 8.37 12.28 -13.28
C PHE A 70 8.44 12.93 -14.67
N ASP A 71 8.16 12.23 -15.75
CA ASP A 71 8.24 12.78 -17.11
C ASP A 71 7.30 13.97 -17.30
N ARG A 72 6.06 13.88 -16.78
CA ARG A 72 5.12 15.01 -16.83
C ARG A 72 5.62 16.18 -16.01
N THR A 73 6.12 15.94 -14.81
CA THR A 73 6.71 16.93 -13.91
C THR A 73 7.87 17.69 -14.55
N LEU A 74 8.70 16.99 -15.32
CA LEU A 74 9.93 17.56 -15.92
C LEU A 74 9.69 18.23 -17.28
N ASN A 75 8.65 17.82 -18.01
CA ASN A 75 8.41 18.20 -19.40
C ASN A 75 7.18 19.10 -19.60
N SER A 76 6.31 19.24 -18.60
CA SER A 76 5.11 20.08 -18.69
C SER A 76 5.33 21.44 -18.05
N LEU A 77 4.82 22.49 -18.71
CA LEU A 77 4.75 23.84 -18.14
C LEU A 77 3.50 24.03 -17.26
N ASP A 78 2.55 23.11 -17.32
CA ASP A 78 1.30 23.17 -16.55
C ASP A 78 1.27 22.04 -15.49
N ASP A 79 1.52 22.45 -14.25
CA ASP A 79 1.65 21.53 -13.10
C ASP A 79 0.29 21.06 -12.55
N LYS A 80 -0.82 21.63 -13.01
CA LYS A 80 -2.14 21.47 -12.39
C LYS A 80 -2.71 20.04 -12.49
N ASP A 81 -2.21 19.26 -13.45
CA ASP A 81 -2.70 17.90 -13.72
C ASP A 81 -1.68 16.81 -13.41
N ASP A 82 -0.58 17.13 -12.76
CA ASP A 82 0.40 16.12 -12.34
C ASP A 82 0.09 15.62 -10.92
N TRP A 83 -0.89 14.74 -10.84
CA TRP A 83 -1.38 14.18 -9.57
C TRP A 83 -0.29 13.51 -8.75
N VAL A 84 0.61 12.75 -9.36
CA VAL A 84 1.73 12.10 -8.65
C VAL A 84 2.64 13.13 -7.98
N ARG A 85 2.90 14.27 -8.63
CA ARG A 85 3.66 15.37 -8.03
C ARG A 85 2.88 16.01 -6.89
N ILE A 86 1.59 16.30 -7.09
CA ILE A 86 0.72 16.92 -6.08
C ILE A 86 0.65 16.05 -4.83
N GLU A 87 0.39 14.76 -4.98
CA GLU A 87 0.35 13.76 -3.90
C GLU A 87 1.67 13.72 -3.13
N LEU A 88 2.78 13.59 -3.85
CA LEU A 88 4.11 13.53 -3.25
C LEU A 88 4.47 14.82 -2.50
N ALA A 89 4.23 15.98 -3.11
CA ALA A 89 4.50 17.28 -2.50
C ALA A 89 3.69 17.45 -1.20
N TYR A 90 2.43 17.06 -1.22
CA TYR A 90 1.58 17.12 -0.05
C TYR A 90 2.02 16.14 1.04
N ALA A 91 2.32 14.89 0.70
CA ALA A 91 2.81 13.90 1.66
C ALA A 91 4.13 14.33 2.33
N LEU A 92 5.05 14.93 1.56
CA LEU A 92 6.30 15.49 2.09
C LEU A 92 6.05 16.68 3.02
N LYS A 93 5.16 17.60 2.63
CA LYS A 93 4.75 18.76 3.45
C LYS A 93 4.12 18.33 4.78
N CYS A 94 3.31 17.29 4.78
CA CYS A 94 2.65 16.75 5.97
C CYS A 94 3.56 15.81 6.79
N ASN A 95 4.85 15.67 6.43
CA ASN A 95 5.80 14.78 7.09
C ASN A 95 5.36 13.31 7.19
N LYS A 96 4.62 12.82 6.19
CA LYS A 96 4.25 11.41 6.11
C LYS A 96 5.49 10.52 6.01
N ASN A 97 5.36 9.26 6.37
CA ASN A 97 6.41 8.28 6.12
C ASN A 97 6.46 7.96 4.63
N VAL A 98 7.17 8.78 3.86
CA VAL A 98 7.30 8.63 2.40
C VAL A 98 8.32 7.56 2.07
N ILE A 99 7.88 6.50 1.37
CA ILE A 99 8.67 5.32 1.00
C ILE A 99 8.71 5.20 -0.52
N PRO A 100 9.81 5.61 -1.18
CA PRO A 100 9.96 5.42 -2.61
C PRO A 100 10.35 3.97 -2.94
N ILE A 101 9.54 3.30 -3.74
CA ILE A 101 9.87 1.99 -4.31
C ILE A 101 10.41 2.20 -5.72
N LYS A 102 11.71 1.99 -5.91
CA LYS A 102 12.35 2.12 -7.22
C LYS A 102 12.07 0.89 -8.09
N VAL A 103 11.39 1.14 -9.22
CA VAL A 103 10.95 0.11 -10.16
C VAL A 103 11.80 0.20 -11.43
N ARG A 104 12.69 -0.75 -11.65
CA ARG A 104 13.59 -0.83 -12.82
C ARG A 104 14.42 0.43 -13.06
N ILE A 105 14.72 1.19 -11.98
CA ILE A 105 15.63 2.32 -11.98
C ILE A 105 16.62 2.20 -10.83
N ASP A 106 17.78 2.83 -10.96
CA ASP A 106 18.79 2.87 -9.90
C ASP A 106 18.77 4.20 -9.14
N ASP A 107 18.59 5.31 -9.85
CA ASP A 107 18.64 6.65 -9.31
C ASP A 107 17.40 7.48 -9.64
N PHE A 108 17.15 8.50 -8.83
CA PHE A 108 16.14 9.52 -9.11
C PHE A 108 16.62 10.49 -10.21
N PRO A 109 15.69 11.13 -10.95
CA PRO A 109 16.05 12.25 -11.83
C PRO A 109 16.74 13.38 -11.06
N ARG A 110 17.75 14.01 -11.66
CA ARG A 110 18.58 15.03 -10.99
C ARG A 110 17.90 16.38 -10.81
N ASN A 111 16.91 16.71 -11.64
CA ASN A 111 16.30 18.05 -11.73
C ASN A 111 14.85 18.05 -11.25
N LEU A 112 14.55 17.37 -10.14
CA LEU A 112 13.22 17.41 -9.57
C LEU A 112 12.90 18.82 -9.02
N PRO A 113 11.65 19.29 -9.16
CA PRO A 113 11.20 20.54 -8.56
C PRO A 113 11.41 20.56 -7.04
N PRO A 114 11.64 21.77 -6.46
CA PRO A 114 11.97 21.90 -5.02
C PRO A 114 10.94 21.31 -4.06
N ASP A 115 9.66 21.31 -4.44
CA ASP A 115 8.54 20.81 -3.64
C ASP A 115 8.57 19.28 -3.46
N ILE A 116 9.20 18.55 -4.39
CA ILE A 116 9.34 17.09 -4.33
C ILE A 116 10.78 16.60 -4.27
N ALA A 117 11.78 17.48 -4.40
CA ALA A 117 13.20 17.11 -4.43
C ALA A 117 13.64 16.33 -3.17
N GLN A 118 12.95 16.52 -2.04
CA GLN A 118 13.25 15.81 -0.80
C GLN A 118 13.09 14.28 -0.92
N ILE A 119 12.36 13.78 -1.93
CA ILE A 119 12.24 12.33 -2.17
C ILE A 119 13.61 11.66 -2.37
N CYS A 120 14.58 12.39 -2.97
CA CYS A 120 15.94 11.88 -3.19
C CYS A 120 16.68 11.50 -1.90
N HIS A 121 16.24 12.02 -0.76
CA HIS A 121 16.79 11.73 0.57
C HIS A 121 15.95 10.70 1.35
N LYS A 122 14.86 10.21 0.77
CA LYS A 122 14.04 9.17 1.39
C LYS A 122 14.56 7.79 1.04
N SER A 123 14.52 6.90 2.02
CA SER A 123 14.91 5.51 1.85
C SER A 123 13.72 4.63 1.50
N GLY A 124 13.93 3.69 0.60
CA GLY A 124 12.93 2.70 0.21
C GLY A 124 13.58 1.48 -0.43
N PRO A 125 12.90 0.34 -0.49
CA PRO A 125 13.43 -0.85 -1.15
C PRO A 125 13.41 -0.69 -2.67
N LYS A 126 14.32 -1.38 -3.37
CA LYS A 126 14.22 -1.58 -4.80
C LYS A 126 13.20 -2.69 -5.05
N TYR A 127 12.29 -2.48 -6.00
CA TYR A 127 11.32 -3.50 -6.41
C TYR A 127 12.05 -4.69 -7.04
N ASP A 128 11.65 -5.90 -6.66
CA ASP A 128 12.27 -7.12 -7.16
C ASP A 128 11.16 -8.13 -7.52
N ASP A 129 11.01 -8.41 -8.81
CA ASP A 129 10.02 -9.36 -9.32
C ASP A 129 10.39 -10.79 -8.95
N TYR A 130 11.68 -11.10 -9.00
CA TYR A 130 12.18 -12.46 -8.80
C TYR A 130 12.18 -12.86 -7.33
N TYR A 131 12.58 -11.93 -6.44
CA TYR A 131 12.56 -12.11 -4.99
C TYR A 131 11.43 -11.33 -4.34
N PHE A 132 10.22 -11.41 -4.92
CA PHE A 132 9.09 -10.58 -4.51
C PHE A 132 8.72 -10.74 -3.04
N ASP A 133 8.68 -11.97 -2.51
CA ASP A 133 8.38 -12.20 -1.09
C ASP A 133 9.43 -11.57 -0.17
N ALA A 134 10.72 -11.71 -0.48
CA ALA A 134 11.79 -11.07 0.28
C ALA A 134 11.73 -9.53 0.20
N PHE A 135 11.36 -8.99 -0.97
CA PHE A 135 11.11 -7.56 -1.12
C PHE A 135 9.95 -7.10 -0.23
N VAL A 136 8.82 -7.82 -0.21
CA VAL A 136 7.67 -7.50 0.64
C VAL A 136 8.02 -7.58 2.12
N GLU A 137 8.74 -8.61 2.55
CA GLU A 137 9.21 -8.74 3.94
C GLU A 137 10.13 -7.58 4.33
N LYS A 138 11.06 -7.20 3.45
CA LYS A 138 11.94 -6.06 3.68
C LYS A 138 11.15 -4.76 3.81
N LEU A 139 10.15 -4.53 2.95
CA LEU A 139 9.28 -3.37 3.02
C LEU A 139 8.55 -3.31 4.37
N ARG A 140 7.93 -4.42 4.77
CA ARG A 140 7.16 -4.51 6.01
C ARG A 140 8.01 -4.31 7.26
N ASN A 141 9.17 -4.94 7.31
CA ASN A 141 9.98 -5.00 8.53
C ASN A 141 10.84 -3.75 8.75
N TYR A 142 11.19 -3.02 7.69
CA TYR A 142 12.17 -1.93 7.79
C TYR A 142 11.65 -0.56 7.34
N PHE A 143 10.55 -0.49 6.59
CA PHE A 143 10.08 0.76 6.01
C PHE A 143 8.69 1.17 6.47
N LEU A 144 7.74 0.23 6.60
CA LEU A 144 6.41 0.54 7.08
C LEU A 144 6.43 0.89 8.57
N LYS A 145 5.68 1.92 8.93
CA LYS A 145 5.36 2.27 10.32
C LYS A 145 4.02 1.69 10.76
N SER A 146 3.12 1.46 9.81
CA SER A 146 1.85 0.80 10.04
C SER A 146 2.07 -0.64 10.51
N LYS A 147 1.24 -1.07 11.44
CA LYS A 147 1.27 -2.44 11.94
C LYS A 147 0.30 -3.30 11.14
N ALA A 148 0.78 -4.46 10.70
CA ALA A 148 -0.08 -5.44 10.04
C ALA A 148 -1.23 -5.84 10.97
N LYS A 149 -2.42 -6.01 10.40
CA LYS A 149 -3.53 -6.65 11.10
C LYS A 149 -3.11 -8.03 11.58
N PRO A 150 -3.56 -8.47 12.76
CA PRO A 150 -3.30 -9.84 13.20
C PRO A 150 -3.85 -10.80 12.14
N THR A 151 -3.00 -11.60 11.55
CA THR A 151 -3.45 -12.76 10.79
C THR A 151 -3.89 -13.77 11.81
N TYR A 152 -5.19 -14.00 11.91
CA TYR A 152 -5.66 -15.13 12.67
C TYR A 152 -5.23 -16.37 11.90
N ASP A 153 -4.24 -17.05 12.43
CA ASP A 153 -3.91 -18.40 11.97
C ASP A 153 -5.06 -19.31 12.45
N PHE A 154 -5.87 -19.76 11.49
CA PHE A 154 -6.99 -20.65 11.83
C PHE A 154 -6.52 -21.90 12.58
N GLU A 155 -5.25 -22.28 12.43
CA GLU A 155 -4.66 -23.39 13.17
C GLU A 155 -4.51 -23.10 14.67
N GLU A 156 -4.30 -21.83 15.05
CA GLU A 156 -4.15 -21.44 16.47
C GLU A 156 -5.49 -21.36 17.21
N TYR A 157 -6.61 -21.22 16.47
CA TYR A 157 -7.95 -21.16 17.06
C TYR A 157 -8.61 -22.52 17.25
N ILE A 158 -7.92 -23.62 16.93
CA ILE A 158 -8.40 -24.96 17.23
C ILE A 158 -8.16 -25.22 18.70
N PRO A 159 -9.22 -25.38 19.53
CA PRO A 159 -9.06 -25.79 20.92
C PRO A 159 -8.16 -27.03 20.98
N VAL A 160 -7.23 -27.04 21.90
CA VAL A 160 -6.22 -28.13 22.08
C VAL A 160 -6.86 -29.52 22.08
N GLU A 161 -8.08 -29.63 22.55
CA GLU A 161 -8.90 -30.86 22.57
C GLU A 161 -9.24 -31.39 21.16
N LYS A 162 -9.27 -30.54 20.14
CA LYS A 162 -9.60 -30.90 18.74
C LYS A 162 -8.37 -31.15 17.84
N ARG A 163 -7.17 -30.93 18.35
CA ARG A 163 -5.91 -31.15 17.58
C ARG A 163 -5.58 -32.64 17.30
N LYS A 164 -6.40 -33.56 17.78
CA LYS A 164 -6.23 -35.02 17.59
C LYS A 164 -6.84 -35.57 16.29
N VAL A 165 -7.39 -34.70 15.43
CA VAL A 165 -7.99 -35.09 14.15
C VAL A 165 -6.90 -35.48 13.17
N LYS A 166 -6.95 -36.70 12.65
CA LYS A 166 -5.86 -37.33 11.89
C LYS A 166 -5.83 -36.95 10.38
N ASN A 167 -6.88 -36.32 9.85
CA ASN A 167 -6.95 -35.94 8.43
C ASN A 167 -7.91 -34.77 8.19
N ALA A 168 -7.73 -34.09 7.02
CA ALA A 168 -8.47 -32.89 6.64
C ALA A 168 -10.00 -33.11 6.45
N ALA A 169 -10.43 -34.32 6.16
CA ALA A 169 -11.85 -34.65 5.96
C ALA A 169 -12.58 -34.72 7.30
N GLU A 170 -11.99 -35.38 8.28
CA GLU A 170 -12.46 -35.45 9.66
C GLU A 170 -12.56 -34.08 10.32
N TYR A 171 -11.63 -33.19 9.95
CA TYR A 171 -11.59 -31.83 10.41
C TYR A 171 -12.72 -30.96 9.85
N ARG A 172 -13.05 -31.10 8.57
CA ARG A 172 -14.19 -30.42 7.92
C ARG A 172 -15.53 -30.81 8.59
N GLU A 173 -15.75 -32.08 8.84
CA GLU A 173 -16.97 -32.54 9.50
C GLU A 173 -17.09 -32.01 10.93
N THR A 174 -15.97 -31.93 11.65
CA THR A 174 -15.96 -31.43 13.03
C THR A 174 -16.28 -29.93 13.09
N ILE A 175 -15.78 -29.14 12.13
CA ILE A 175 -16.11 -27.71 12.02
C ILE A 175 -17.58 -27.53 11.66
N LEU A 176 -18.09 -28.23 10.65
CA LEU A 176 -19.47 -28.10 10.21
C LEU A 176 -20.48 -28.49 11.33
N GLN A 177 -20.13 -29.44 12.20
CA GLN A 177 -20.94 -29.80 13.36
C GLN A 177 -20.86 -28.79 14.51
N SER A 178 -19.83 -27.94 14.57
CA SER A 178 -19.66 -26.95 15.63
C SER A 178 -20.38 -25.63 15.36
N PHE A 179 -20.84 -25.39 14.14
CA PHE A 179 -21.65 -24.21 13.78
C PHE A 179 -23.15 -24.56 13.83
N SER A 180 -23.92 -23.79 14.59
CA SER A 180 -25.37 -23.84 14.52
C SER A 180 -25.83 -23.39 13.11
N PRO A 181 -26.96 -23.92 12.58
CA PRO A 181 -27.51 -23.47 11.28
C PRO A 181 -27.77 -21.96 11.18
N ILE A 182 -27.82 -21.27 12.31
CA ILE A 182 -28.06 -19.81 12.38
C ILE A 182 -26.76 -19.02 12.12
N ASP A 183 -25.59 -19.60 12.35
CA ASP A 183 -24.31 -18.93 12.18
C ASP A 183 -23.81 -18.94 10.72
N LEU A 184 -24.46 -19.72 9.85
CA LEU A 184 -24.13 -19.80 8.41
C LEU A 184 -24.93 -18.81 7.54
N LEU A 185 -25.83 -18.00 8.14
CA LEU A 185 -26.71 -17.03 7.44
C LEU A 185 -26.42 -15.57 7.81
N ARG A 186 -25.27 -15.29 8.40
CA ARG A 186 -24.82 -13.91 8.66
C ARG A 186 -23.55 -13.54 7.91
#